data_6fbf363c9e7a516123b1ad5df83fdea0
#
_entry.id   6fbf363c9e7a516123b1ad5df83fdea0
#
_cell.length_a   1.000
_cell.length_b   1.000
_cell.length_c   1.000
_cell.angle_alpha   90.00
_cell.angle_beta   90.00
_cell.angle_gamma   90.00
#
_symmetry.space_group_name_H-M   'P 1'
#
loop_
_entity.id
_entity.type
_entity.pdbx_description
1 polymer ?
#
loop_
_entity_poly.entity_id
_entity_poly.type
_entity_poly.pdbx_seq_one_letter_code
_entity_poly.pdbx_strand_id
1 'polypeptide(L)'
;QEVARLLPLVSEQRRQQALAYKHLIGQFSCLKSYELLMQLLSSPPYPISNIQYPIANTPSFLYNEHGAPYIEGGPYFSISHCKHGIAVAIGEKPIGIDIEHIRTAKPELVAHTMNEKEQAQIWAADSPDVAFTCLWTKKEAVLKMRGTGITSIDGIKNTLVALENVDLQTKVNINKQYAYSLASNL
;
A
#
# COMPACT_ATOMS: atom_id res chain seq x y z
N GLN A 1 8.62 -23.14 0.84
CA GLN A 1 7.45 -23.83 0.22
C GLN A 1 6.53 -22.83 -0.49
N GLU A 2 6.04 -21.76 0.15
CA GLU A 2 5.08 -20.83 -0.46
C GLU A 2 5.66 -20.05 -1.64
N VAL A 3 6.90 -19.57 -1.58
CA VAL A 3 7.54 -18.88 -2.73
C VAL A 3 7.60 -19.82 -3.95
N ALA A 4 8.01 -21.07 -3.78
CA ALA A 4 8.06 -22.05 -4.87
C ALA A 4 6.66 -22.35 -5.44
N ARG A 5 5.62 -22.35 -4.61
CA ARG A 5 4.22 -22.53 -5.04
C ARG A 5 3.74 -21.34 -5.87
N LEU A 6 4.10 -20.12 -5.48
CA LEU A 6 3.60 -18.88 -6.08
C LEU A 6 4.34 -18.49 -7.37
N LEU A 7 5.63 -18.79 -7.48
CA LEU A 7 6.45 -18.42 -8.65
C LEU A 7 5.86 -18.83 -10.01
N PRO A 8 5.34 -20.07 -10.23
CA PRO A 8 4.73 -20.43 -11.50
C PRO A 8 3.36 -19.77 -11.74
N LEU A 9 2.79 -19.14 -10.71
CA LEU A 9 1.47 -18.54 -10.74
C LEU A 9 1.47 -17.01 -11.04
N VAL A 10 2.57 -16.40 -11.40
CA VAL A 10 2.67 -14.98 -11.66
C VAL A 10 3.25 -14.69 -13.03
N SER A 11 3.02 -13.49 -13.59
CA SER A 11 3.64 -13.07 -14.84
C SER A 11 5.17 -13.13 -14.77
N GLU A 12 5.85 -13.25 -15.90
CA GLU A 12 7.32 -13.26 -15.96
C GLU A 12 7.90 -11.97 -15.36
N GLN A 13 7.31 -10.82 -15.65
CA GLN A 13 7.68 -9.55 -15.04
C GLN A 13 7.64 -9.61 -13.50
N ARG A 14 6.54 -10.16 -12.94
CA ARG A 14 6.38 -10.26 -11.49
C ARG A 14 7.33 -11.28 -10.87
N ARG A 15 7.63 -12.35 -11.59
CA ARG A 15 8.63 -13.35 -11.18
C ARG A 15 10.01 -12.73 -11.04
N GLN A 16 10.43 -11.97 -12.04
CA GLN A 16 11.72 -11.26 -12.00
C GLN A 16 11.80 -10.25 -10.87
N GLN A 17 10.73 -9.46 -10.64
CA GLN A 17 10.64 -8.55 -9.51
C GLN A 17 10.76 -9.28 -8.17
N ALA A 18 10.08 -10.41 -8.01
CA ALA A 18 10.14 -11.19 -6.78
C ALA A 18 11.56 -11.74 -6.53
N LEU A 19 12.17 -12.32 -7.57
CA LEU A 19 13.52 -12.90 -7.48
C LEU A 19 14.63 -11.85 -7.25
N ALA A 20 14.37 -10.57 -7.52
CA ALA A 20 15.30 -9.48 -7.19
C ALA A 20 15.41 -9.21 -5.68
N TYR A 21 14.43 -9.64 -4.87
CA TYR A 21 14.53 -9.54 -3.41
C TYR A 21 15.52 -10.57 -2.86
N LYS A 22 16.47 -10.12 -2.03
CA LYS A 22 17.49 -10.98 -1.39
C LYS A 22 16.89 -11.96 -0.37
N HIS A 23 15.80 -11.57 0.31
CA HIS A 23 15.21 -12.34 1.39
C HIS A 23 13.89 -12.98 0.97
N LEU A 24 13.66 -14.21 1.39
CA LEU A 24 12.44 -14.98 1.09
C LEU A 24 11.14 -14.26 1.49
N ILE A 25 11.17 -13.47 2.57
CA ILE A 25 10.01 -12.70 3.00
C ILE A 25 9.64 -11.62 1.97
N GLY A 26 10.61 -10.96 1.36
CA GLY A 26 10.37 -9.98 0.29
C GLY A 26 9.84 -10.66 -0.97
N GLN A 27 10.42 -11.80 -1.35
CA GLN A 27 9.93 -12.62 -2.46
C GLN A 27 8.47 -13.05 -2.23
N PHE A 28 8.19 -13.59 -1.04
CA PHE A 28 6.84 -13.99 -0.64
C PHE A 28 5.86 -12.82 -0.69
N SER A 29 6.20 -11.68 -0.10
CA SER A 29 5.32 -10.50 -0.07
C SER A 29 5.02 -9.99 -1.48
N CYS A 30 6.03 -9.96 -2.35
CA CYS A 30 5.88 -9.58 -3.76
C CYS A 30 4.91 -10.51 -4.50
N LEU A 31 5.07 -11.83 -4.36
CA LEU A 31 4.24 -12.83 -5.03
C LEU A 31 2.83 -12.90 -4.44
N LYS A 32 2.72 -12.87 -3.12
CA LYS A 32 1.43 -12.99 -2.42
C LYS A 32 0.53 -11.78 -2.64
N SER A 33 1.11 -10.57 -2.68
CA SER A 33 0.34 -9.37 -2.99
C SER A 33 -0.24 -9.40 -4.41
N TYR A 34 0.50 -9.98 -5.35
CA TYR A 34 0.00 -10.18 -6.71
C TYR A 34 -1.12 -11.23 -6.76
N GLU A 35 -0.94 -12.38 -6.09
CA GLU A 35 -1.99 -13.40 -5.98
C GLU A 35 -3.29 -12.79 -5.40
N LEU A 36 -3.19 -12.00 -4.31
CA LEU A 36 -4.35 -11.33 -3.71
C LEU A 36 -5.01 -10.34 -4.67
N LEU A 37 -4.22 -9.54 -5.40
CA LEU A 37 -4.76 -8.63 -6.40
C LEU A 37 -5.50 -9.38 -7.51
N MET A 38 -4.94 -10.47 -8.02
CA MET A 38 -5.59 -11.29 -9.05
C MET A 38 -6.90 -11.90 -8.54
N GLN A 39 -6.94 -12.33 -7.29
CA GLN A 39 -8.19 -12.83 -6.66
C GLN A 39 -9.26 -11.74 -6.59
N LEU A 40 -8.90 -10.51 -6.22
CA LEU A 40 -9.84 -9.38 -6.21
C LEU A 40 -10.33 -9.03 -7.62
N LEU A 41 -9.43 -8.97 -8.60
CA LEU A 41 -9.76 -8.66 -9.99
C LEU A 41 -10.63 -9.75 -10.66
N SER A 42 -10.62 -10.98 -10.13
CA SER A 42 -11.45 -12.09 -10.61
C SER A 42 -12.79 -12.20 -9.89
N SER A 43 -13.05 -11.34 -8.89
CA SER A 43 -14.25 -11.39 -8.06
C SER A 43 -15.21 -10.24 -8.40
N PRO A 44 -16.57 -10.46 -8.29
CA PRO A 44 -17.52 -9.35 -8.38
C PRO A 44 -17.19 -8.24 -7.39
N PRO A 45 -17.40 -6.94 -7.72
CA PRO A 45 -18.03 -6.41 -8.93
C PRO A 45 -17.05 -6.17 -10.10
N TYR A 46 -15.80 -6.62 -10.01
CA TYR A 46 -14.75 -6.38 -11.00
C TYR A 46 -14.33 -7.65 -11.77
N PRO A 47 -15.26 -8.42 -12.36
CA PRO A 47 -14.83 -9.54 -13.20
C PRO A 47 -14.15 -8.97 -14.44
N ILE A 48 -12.83 -8.93 -14.43
CA ILE A 48 -12.11 -8.84 -15.69
C ILE A 48 -12.36 -10.19 -16.36
N SER A 49 -13.36 -10.22 -17.23
CA SER A 49 -13.95 -11.43 -17.82
C SER A 49 -12.98 -12.30 -18.63
N ASN A 50 -11.72 -11.91 -18.76
CA ASN A 50 -10.68 -12.60 -19.48
C ASN A 50 -9.49 -13.03 -18.59
N ILE A 51 -9.54 -12.82 -17.28
CA ILE A 51 -8.50 -13.37 -16.39
C ILE A 51 -8.93 -14.77 -15.99
N GLN A 52 -8.56 -15.77 -16.78
CA GLN A 52 -8.57 -17.16 -16.34
C GLN A 52 -7.35 -17.40 -15.44
N TYR A 53 -7.60 -17.75 -14.19
CA TYR A 53 -6.58 -18.28 -13.30
C TYR A 53 -6.33 -19.77 -13.65
N PRO A 54 -5.14 -20.22 -14.06
CA PRO A 54 -3.81 -19.63 -13.94
C PRO A 54 -3.27 -19.00 -15.25
N ILE A 55 -2.97 -17.81 -15.22
CA ILE A 55 -1.84 -16.93 -15.52
C ILE A 55 -1.27 -16.86 -16.92
N ALA A 56 -1.75 -17.50 -17.93
CA ALA A 56 -1.24 -17.25 -19.30
C ALA A 56 -1.58 -15.84 -19.82
N ASN A 57 -2.60 -15.16 -19.23
CA ASN A 57 -3.10 -13.86 -19.66
C ASN A 57 -3.25 -12.84 -18.49
N THR A 58 -2.36 -12.87 -17.50
CA THR A 58 -2.42 -11.85 -16.43
C THR A 58 -2.01 -10.50 -16.98
N PRO A 59 -2.72 -9.41 -16.59
CA PRO A 59 -2.37 -8.07 -17.05
C PRO A 59 -0.95 -7.72 -16.60
N SER A 60 -0.15 -7.23 -17.52
CA SER A 60 1.13 -6.61 -17.19
C SER A 60 0.86 -5.30 -16.50
N PHE A 61 1.58 -5.00 -15.42
CA PHE A 61 1.52 -3.69 -14.81
C PHE A 61 2.30 -2.70 -15.66
N LEU A 62 1.65 -1.59 -15.95
CA LEU A 62 2.30 -0.38 -16.42
C LEU A 62 2.66 0.48 -15.20
N TYR A 63 3.56 1.43 -15.38
CA TYR A 63 4.01 2.33 -14.32
C TYR A 63 3.91 3.77 -14.81
N ASN A 64 3.36 4.64 -13.98
CA ASN A 64 3.36 6.07 -14.28
C ASN A 64 4.78 6.68 -14.08
N GLU A 65 4.92 7.97 -14.33
CA GLU A 65 6.19 8.72 -14.19
C GLU A 65 6.77 8.71 -12.76
N HIS A 66 5.93 8.44 -11.75
CA HIS A 66 6.31 8.31 -10.34
C HIS A 66 6.52 6.86 -9.90
N GLY A 67 6.42 5.89 -10.81
CA GLY A 67 6.60 4.47 -10.52
C GLY A 67 5.37 3.80 -9.87
N ALA A 68 4.21 4.46 -9.83
CA ALA A 68 2.98 3.84 -9.34
C ALA A 68 2.42 2.86 -10.39
N PRO A 69 2.14 1.60 -10.01
CA PRO A 69 1.64 0.60 -10.94
C PRO A 69 0.16 0.82 -11.27
N TYR A 70 -0.21 0.55 -12.52
CA TYR A 70 -1.60 0.55 -12.98
C TYR A 70 -1.85 -0.52 -14.04
N ILE A 71 -3.13 -0.81 -14.32
CA ILE A 71 -3.60 -1.69 -15.40
C ILE A 71 -4.35 -0.81 -16.40
N GLU A 72 -3.90 -0.81 -17.65
CA GLU A 72 -4.55 -0.03 -18.70
C GLU A 72 -6.00 -0.50 -18.92
N GLY A 73 -6.95 0.43 -18.81
CA GLY A 73 -8.38 0.13 -18.91
C GLY A 73 -8.95 -0.70 -17.75
N GLY A 74 -8.14 -1.00 -16.73
CA GLY A 74 -8.55 -1.74 -15.53
C GLY A 74 -9.00 -0.82 -14.38
N PRO A 75 -9.46 -1.42 -13.28
CA PRO A 75 -9.77 -0.67 -12.07
C PRO A 75 -8.49 -0.11 -11.43
N TYR A 76 -8.66 0.92 -10.60
CA TYR A 76 -7.59 1.40 -9.75
C TYR A 76 -7.26 0.35 -8.69
N PHE A 77 -5.99 0.21 -8.35
CA PHE A 77 -5.57 -0.68 -7.28
C PHE A 77 -4.40 -0.10 -6.51
N SER A 78 -4.22 -0.60 -5.30
CA SER A 78 -3.08 -0.26 -4.46
C SER A 78 -2.62 -1.48 -3.67
N ILE A 79 -1.31 -1.58 -3.46
CA ILE A 79 -0.66 -2.69 -2.77
C ILE A 79 0.27 -2.12 -1.70
N SER A 80 0.25 -2.72 -0.52
CA SER A 80 1.23 -2.45 0.53
C SER A 80 1.54 -3.71 1.31
N HIS A 81 2.75 -3.79 1.88
CA HIS A 81 3.12 -4.88 2.77
C HIS A 81 4.17 -4.45 3.79
N CYS A 82 4.09 -5.05 4.94
CA CYS A 82 5.11 -4.97 5.99
C CYS A 82 5.41 -6.36 6.54
N LYS A 83 6.28 -6.45 7.54
CA LYS A 83 6.63 -7.75 8.16
C LYS A 83 5.44 -8.50 8.79
N HIS A 84 4.33 -7.81 9.07
CA HIS A 84 3.16 -8.35 9.76
C HIS A 84 1.94 -8.55 8.87
N GLY A 85 1.97 -8.09 7.62
CA GLY A 85 0.82 -8.22 6.73
C GLY A 85 1.03 -7.72 5.32
N ILE A 86 0.09 -8.10 4.48
CA ILE A 86 -0.04 -7.65 3.09
C ILE A 86 -1.45 -7.10 2.95
N ALA A 87 -1.58 -5.94 2.32
CA ALA A 87 -2.84 -5.28 2.04
C ALA A 87 -2.96 -4.95 0.55
N VAL A 88 -4.12 -5.23 -0.01
CA VAL A 88 -4.46 -4.92 -1.40
C VAL A 88 -5.84 -4.29 -1.43
N ALA A 89 -5.99 -3.25 -2.22
CA ALA A 89 -7.27 -2.58 -2.44
C ALA A 89 -7.50 -2.41 -3.95
N ILE A 90 -8.77 -2.49 -4.39
CA ILE A 90 -9.20 -2.17 -5.76
C ILE A 90 -10.43 -1.24 -5.70
N GLY A 91 -10.62 -0.42 -6.72
CA GLY A 91 -11.74 0.52 -6.78
C GLY A 91 -11.98 1.07 -8.19
N GLU A 92 -13.18 1.62 -8.41
CA GLU A 92 -13.54 2.33 -9.65
C GLU A 92 -12.94 3.74 -9.70
N LYS A 93 -12.57 4.27 -8.54
CA LYS A 93 -11.93 5.59 -8.38
C LYS A 93 -10.52 5.40 -7.83
N PRO A 94 -9.66 6.42 -7.92
CA PRO A 94 -8.34 6.40 -7.31
C PRO A 94 -8.38 5.93 -5.86
N ILE A 95 -7.54 4.93 -5.53
CA ILE A 95 -7.50 4.27 -4.24
C ILE A 95 -6.05 4.05 -3.81
N GLY A 96 -5.78 4.19 -2.51
CA GLY A 96 -4.48 3.94 -1.92
C GLY A 96 -4.60 3.19 -0.60
N ILE A 97 -3.80 2.18 -0.39
CA ILE A 97 -3.71 1.44 0.86
C ILE A 97 -2.27 1.41 1.35
N ASP A 98 -2.10 1.62 2.65
CA ASP A 98 -0.81 1.41 3.29
C ASP A 98 -0.96 0.62 4.58
N ILE A 99 -0.05 -0.34 4.80
CA ILE A 99 0.04 -1.16 6.02
C ILE A 99 1.46 -1.12 6.56
N GLU A 100 1.60 -0.79 7.84
CA GLU A 100 2.89 -0.74 8.52
C GLU A 100 2.85 -1.45 9.87
N HIS A 101 3.98 -2.06 10.24
CA HIS A 101 4.14 -2.48 11.63
C HIS A 101 4.26 -1.23 12.53
N ILE A 102 3.80 -1.34 13.78
CA ILE A 102 3.92 -0.24 14.73
C ILE A 102 5.41 0.08 14.91
N ARG A 103 5.77 1.31 14.56
CA ARG A 103 7.16 1.82 14.56
C ARG A 103 7.38 2.72 15.74
N THR A 104 8.59 2.68 16.30
CA THR A 104 9.01 3.65 17.30
C THR A 104 9.00 5.07 16.71
N ALA A 105 8.31 5.97 17.40
CA ALA A 105 8.24 7.39 17.07
C ALA A 105 9.56 8.08 17.43
N LYS A 106 10.58 7.95 16.58
CA LYS A 106 11.87 8.63 16.79
C LYS A 106 11.72 10.13 16.53
N PRO A 107 12.19 11.01 17.43
CA PRO A 107 12.01 12.46 17.30
C PRO A 107 12.45 13.01 15.93
N GLU A 108 13.60 12.56 15.43
CA GLU A 108 14.16 13.03 14.16
C GLU A 108 13.25 12.61 12.98
N LEU A 109 12.72 11.38 13.01
CA LEU A 109 11.82 10.87 11.97
C LEU A 109 10.48 11.61 12.00
N VAL A 110 9.93 11.83 13.20
CA VAL A 110 8.69 12.59 13.39
C VAL A 110 8.86 14.03 12.90
N ALA A 111 9.93 14.72 13.29
CA ALA A 111 10.23 16.07 12.83
C ALA A 111 10.43 16.17 11.31
N HIS A 112 10.96 15.12 10.68
CA HIS A 112 11.21 15.08 9.25
C HIS A 112 9.93 14.83 8.42
N THR A 113 8.98 14.07 8.95
CA THR A 113 7.84 13.57 8.17
C THR A 113 6.49 14.17 8.58
N MET A 114 6.41 14.81 9.74
CA MET A 114 5.17 15.32 10.32
C MET A 114 5.21 16.84 10.44
N ASN A 115 4.08 17.51 10.19
CA ASN A 115 3.94 18.94 10.48
C ASN A 115 3.78 19.18 12.00
N GLU A 116 3.81 20.43 12.43
CA GLU A 116 3.78 20.81 13.87
C GLU A 116 2.53 20.28 14.59
N LYS A 117 1.35 20.32 13.95
CA LYS A 117 0.11 19.79 14.54
C LYS A 117 0.16 18.28 14.74
N GLU A 118 0.67 17.57 13.74
CA GLU A 118 0.83 16.12 13.79
C GLU A 118 1.88 15.70 14.83
N GLN A 119 2.98 16.45 14.96
CA GLN A 119 3.98 16.23 16.00
C GLN A 119 3.36 16.40 17.39
N ALA A 120 2.61 17.49 17.61
CA ALA A 120 1.92 17.73 18.88
C ALA A 120 0.91 16.59 19.19
N GLN A 121 0.17 16.13 18.20
CA GLN A 121 -0.77 15.00 18.33
C GLN A 121 -0.04 13.70 18.71
N ILE A 122 1.10 13.39 18.09
CA ILE A 122 1.88 12.20 18.38
C ILE A 122 2.37 12.21 19.82
N TRP A 123 2.97 13.32 20.27
CA TRP A 123 3.58 13.40 21.60
C TRP A 123 2.56 13.52 22.73
N ALA A 124 1.33 13.94 22.43
CA ALA A 124 0.23 13.98 23.40
C ALA A 124 -0.56 12.64 23.49
N ALA A 125 -0.28 11.68 22.63
CA ALA A 125 -1.01 10.41 22.60
C ALA A 125 -0.52 9.45 23.70
N ASP A 126 -1.41 8.58 24.19
CA ASP A 126 -1.05 7.51 25.15
C ASP A 126 0.02 6.56 24.61
N SER A 127 0.05 6.38 23.28
CA SER A 127 1.07 5.62 22.57
C SER A 127 1.57 6.42 21.36
N PRO A 128 2.68 7.17 21.52
CA PRO A 128 3.30 7.90 20.41
C PRO A 128 3.65 7.02 19.19
N ASP A 129 4.08 5.79 19.42
CA ASP A 129 4.42 4.83 18.37
C ASP A 129 3.20 4.48 17.50
N VAL A 130 2.05 4.24 18.11
CA VAL A 130 0.80 3.97 17.42
C VAL A 130 0.32 5.21 16.67
N ALA A 131 0.32 6.37 17.32
CA ALA A 131 -0.11 7.63 16.73
C ALA A 131 0.75 8.00 15.50
N PHE A 132 2.07 7.88 15.62
CA PHE A 132 2.99 8.08 14.51
C PHE A 132 2.71 7.12 13.34
N THR A 133 2.58 5.81 13.64
CA THR A 133 2.33 4.81 12.61
C THR A 133 1.01 5.05 11.90
N CYS A 134 -0.05 5.44 12.62
CA CYS A 134 -1.34 5.80 12.02
C CYS A 134 -1.24 7.02 11.09
N LEU A 135 -0.54 8.08 11.50
CA LEU A 135 -0.35 9.26 10.65
C LEU A 135 0.50 8.93 9.42
N TRP A 136 1.54 8.12 9.60
CA TRP A 136 2.37 7.66 8.50
C TRP A 136 1.57 6.87 7.47
N THR A 137 0.81 5.85 7.89
CA THR A 137 0.00 5.05 6.97
C THR A 137 -1.07 5.88 6.26
N LYS A 138 -1.65 6.90 6.92
CA LYS A 138 -2.57 7.85 6.28
C LYS A 138 -1.90 8.61 5.14
N LYS A 139 -0.71 9.17 5.38
CA LYS A 139 0.06 9.90 4.36
C LYS A 139 0.39 9.01 3.18
N GLU A 140 0.96 7.84 3.45
CA GLU A 140 1.31 6.86 2.40
C GLU A 140 0.08 6.41 1.59
N ALA A 141 -1.07 6.15 2.24
CA ALA A 141 -2.30 5.79 1.55
C ALA A 141 -2.77 6.92 0.62
N VAL A 142 -2.74 8.18 1.07
CA VAL A 142 -3.11 9.34 0.24
C VAL A 142 -2.13 9.52 -0.94
N LEU A 143 -0.82 9.39 -0.71
CA LEU A 143 0.18 9.50 -1.78
C LEU A 143 0.04 8.38 -2.81
N LYS A 144 -0.25 7.15 -2.37
CA LYS A 144 -0.54 6.02 -3.25
C LYS A 144 -1.82 6.23 -4.05
N MET A 145 -2.89 6.75 -3.43
CA MET A 145 -4.13 7.10 -4.12
C MET A 145 -3.89 8.15 -5.21
N ARG A 146 -3.05 9.16 -4.93
CA ARG A 146 -2.68 10.21 -5.90
C ARG A 146 -1.71 9.71 -6.97
N GLY A 147 -1.03 8.59 -6.75
CA GLY A 147 -0.01 8.05 -7.64
C GLY A 147 1.26 8.90 -7.76
N THR A 148 1.51 9.80 -6.82
CA THR A 148 2.62 10.78 -6.87
C THR A 148 3.86 10.35 -6.10
N GLY A 149 3.73 9.41 -5.15
CA GLY A 149 4.80 9.08 -4.22
C GLY A 149 5.25 10.27 -3.35
N ILE A 150 6.37 10.12 -2.67
CA ILE A 150 6.99 11.20 -1.87
C ILE A 150 7.87 12.05 -2.80
N THR A 151 7.46 13.25 -3.12
CA THR A 151 8.17 14.17 -4.02
C THR A 151 9.08 15.14 -3.29
N SER A 152 8.76 15.48 -2.03
CA SER A 152 9.55 16.40 -1.20
C SER A 152 9.22 16.24 0.29
N ILE A 153 10.07 16.77 1.17
CA ILE A 153 9.84 16.83 2.62
C ILE A 153 8.60 17.66 2.93
N ASP A 154 8.44 18.82 2.31
CA ASP A 154 7.27 19.67 2.50
C ASP A 154 6.00 18.99 1.98
N GLY A 155 6.09 18.26 0.88
CA GLY A 155 5.01 17.45 0.34
C GLY A 155 4.51 16.41 1.33
N ILE A 156 5.43 15.64 1.95
CA ILE A 156 5.03 14.62 2.95
C ILE A 156 4.45 15.26 4.22
N LYS A 157 5.03 16.36 4.72
CA LYS A 157 4.51 17.06 5.89
C LYS A 157 3.08 17.57 5.69
N ASN A 158 2.75 18.03 4.50
CA ASN A 158 1.46 18.64 4.18
C ASN A 158 0.46 17.69 3.53
N THR A 159 0.77 16.39 3.40
CA THR A 159 -0.08 15.39 2.71
C THR A 159 -1.52 15.37 3.25
N LEU A 160 -1.71 15.52 4.56
CA LEU A 160 -3.02 15.48 5.20
C LEU A 160 -3.67 16.87 5.41
N VAL A 161 -3.04 17.93 4.94
CA VAL A 161 -3.60 19.28 5.02
C VAL A 161 -4.60 19.47 3.88
N ALA A 162 -5.81 19.94 4.21
CA ALA A 162 -6.88 20.23 3.26
C ALA A 162 -7.19 19.06 2.29
N LEU A 163 -7.47 17.88 2.85
CA LEU A 163 -7.97 16.75 2.07
C LEU A 163 -9.44 16.99 1.71
N GLU A 164 -9.70 17.44 0.50
CA GLU A 164 -11.05 17.58 -0.05
C GLU A 164 -11.42 16.31 -0.83
N ASN A 165 -12.67 15.85 -0.68
CA ASN A 165 -13.24 14.71 -1.42
C ASN A 165 -12.45 13.38 -1.25
N VAL A 166 -11.84 13.17 -0.09
CA VAL A 166 -11.11 11.94 0.25
C VAL A 166 -11.77 11.27 1.44
N ASP A 167 -12.22 10.02 1.26
CA ASP A 167 -12.51 9.11 2.37
C ASP A 167 -11.20 8.48 2.84
N LEU A 168 -10.89 8.66 4.13
CA LEU A 168 -9.65 8.19 4.75
C LEU A 168 -9.94 7.42 6.03
N GLN A 169 -9.79 6.11 5.97
CA GLN A 169 -10.05 5.20 7.07
C GLN A 169 -8.76 4.58 7.59
N THR A 170 -8.65 4.42 8.92
CA THR A 170 -7.49 3.81 9.56
C THR A 170 -7.95 2.76 10.57
N LYS A 171 -7.27 1.62 10.58
CA LYS A 171 -7.45 0.57 11.58
C LYS A 171 -6.11 0.15 12.18
N VAL A 172 -6.15 -0.19 13.46
CA VAL A 172 -4.99 -0.63 14.24
C VAL A 172 -5.26 -2.02 14.81
N ASN A 173 -4.30 -2.90 14.70
CA ASN A 173 -4.32 -4.19 15.39
C ASN A 173 -3.12 -4.26 16.36
N ILE A 174 -3.39 -3.92 17.61
CA ILE A 174 -2.36 -3.90 18.66
C ILE A 174 -1.78 -5.29 18.91
N ASN A 175 -2.62 -6.33 18.91
CA ASN A 175 -2.16 -7.70 19.16
C ASN A 175 -1.21 -8.21 18.08
N LYS A 176 -1.41 -7.80 16.83
CA LYS A 176 -0.57 -8.15 15.68
C LYS A 176 0.43 -7.06 15.31
N GLN A 177 0.49 -5.99 16.08
CA GLN A 177 1.48 -4.91 15.97
C GLN A 177 1.54 -4.27 14.57
N TYR A 178 0.36 -3.94 13.99
CA TYR A 178 0.29 -3.18 12.74
C TYR A 178 -0.85 -2.15 12.73
N ALA A 179 -0.71 -1.15 11.89
CA ALA A 179 -1.79 -0.26 11.46
C ALA A 179 -1.89 -0.24 9.94
N TYR A 180 -3.10 0.00 9.41
CA TYR A 180 -3.27 0.28 7.99
C TYR A 180 -4.26 1.42 7.76
N SER A 181 -4.08 2.12 6.65
CA SER A 181 -4.98 3.17 6.19
C SER A 181 -5.39 2.93 4.75
N LEU A 182 -6.64 3.24 4.46
CA LEU A 182 -7.23 3.22 3.13
C LEU A 182 -7.68 4.63 2.78
N ALA A 183 -7.27 5.14 1.64
CA ALA A 183 -7.69 6.42 1.07
C ALA A 183 -8.39 6.18 -0.27
N SER A 184 -9.54 6.81 -0.50
CA SER A 184 -10.24 6.77 -1.79
C SER A 184 -10.92 8.11 -2.08
N ASN A 185 -11.09 8.45 -3.35
CA ASN A 185 -11.91 9.59 -3.74
C ASN A 185 -13.40 9.29 -3.49
N LEU A 186 -14.12 10.28 -2.95
CA LEU A 186 -15.57 10.23 -2.71
C LEU A 186 -16.37 10.28 -4.02
#